data_5793738c275ad21010ef870f9d177390
#
_entry.id   5793738c275ad21010ef870f9d177390
#
_cell.length_a   1.000
_cell.length_b   1.000
_cell.length_c   1.000
_cell.angle_alpha   90.00
_cell.angle_beta   90.00
_cell.angle_gamma   90.00
#
_symmetry.space_group_name_H-M   'P 1'
#
loop_
_entity.id
_entity.type
_entity.pdbx_description
1 polymer ?
#
loop_
_entity_poly.entity_id
_entity_poly.type
_entity_poly.pdbx_seq_one_letter_code
_entity_poly.pdbx_strand_id
1 'polypeptide(L)'
;MSIQADYRFTRSYCGRVKGLVLDWSGTTADAYVIAPAVVFVAVFKKQGVEISMTEARGPMGLRKDLHIKELTRVPEIRKRWKSIHGSDPDQGDVDRMFADFVPMQLDCLRQYTPLLPHVAEVTQQFQKDGIKIGSSTGFVRSMVDILEADAKQQGYTPDASVAGDEVVNGARPKPFMVYRNLDLMNVHPIQSVVKVDDTVSGVG
;
A
#
# COMPACT_ATOMS: atom_id res chain seq x y z
N MET A 1 -11.11 -42.09 8.38
CA MET A 1 -12.13 -41.05 8.47
C MET A 1 -11.42 -39.72 8.70
N SER A 2 -11.33 -38.85 7.69
CA SER A 2 -10.83 -37.50 7.87
C SER A 2 -11.95 -36.63 8.46
N ILE A 3 -11.77 -36.14 9.66
CA ILE A 3 -12.67 -35.15 10.24
C ILE A 3 -12.40 -33.85 9.52
N GLN A 4 -13.24 -33.51 8.55
CA GLN A 4 -13.24 -32.20 7.92
C GLN A 4 -14.03 -31.28 8.86
N ALA A 5 -13.33 -30.55 9.72
CA ALA A 5 -13.95 -29.56 10.55
C ALA A 5 -14.25 -28.30 9.70
N ASP A 6 -15.52 -28.08 9.40
CA ASP A 6 -15.97 -26.81 8.83
C ASP A 6 -15.80 -25.69 9.87
N TYR A 7 -14.65 -25.00 9.81
CA TYR A 7 -14.41 -23.84 10.64
C TYR A 7 -15.11 -22.64 10.04
N ARG A 8 -16.25 -22.22 10.62
CA ARG A 8 -16.93 -20.96 10.32
C ARG A 8 -16.56 -19.93 11.36
N PHE A 9 -15.77 -18.93 10.96
CA PHE A 9 -15.58 -17.74 11.79
C PHE A 9 -16.75 -16.79 11.61
N THR A 10 -17.54 -16.60 12.66
CA THR A 10 -18.57 -15.56 12.69
C THR A 10 -18.03 -14.40 13.53
N ARG A 11 -17.90 -13.23 12.94
CA ARG A 11 -17.49 -12.02 13.67
C ARG A 11 -18.63 -11.63 14.64
N SER A 12 -18.41 -11.84 15.93
CA SER A 12 -19.39 -11.54 16.98
C SER A 12 -18.97 -10.38 17.89
N TYR A 13 -18.08 -9.50 17.40
CA TYR A 13 -17.68 -8.34 18.19
C TYR A 13 -18.79 -7.30 18.23
N CYS A 14 -19.35 -7.08 19.44
CA CYS A 14 -20.39 -6.10 19.72
C CYS A 14 -19.85 -4.85 20.47
N GLY A 15 -18.53 -4.74 20.63
CA GLY A 15 -17.88 -3.61 21.27
C GLY A 15 -17.75 -2.39 20.36
N ARG A 16 -17.27 -1.30 20.94
CA ARG A 16 -16.97 -0.06 20.18
C ARG A 16 -15.77 -0.25 19.25
N VAL A 17 -15.77 0.44 18.12
CA VAL A 17 -14.55 0.62 17.29
C VAL A 17 -13.54 1.42 18.12
N LYS A 18 -12.30 0.91 18.17
CA LYS A 18 -11.19 1.52 18.93
C LYS A 18 -10.08 2.03 18.02
N GLY A 19 -10.01 1.55 16.78
CA GLY A 19 -8.97 1.96 15.83
C GLY A 19 -9.41 1.85 14.40
N LEU A 20 -8.86 2.71 13.56
CA LEU A 20 -8.93 2.64 12.11
C LEU A 20 -7.52 2.49 11.58
N VAL A 21 -7.32 1.60 10.61
CA VAL A 21 -6.05 1.51 9.85
C VAL A 21 -6.35 1.89 8.42
N LEU A 22 -5.88 3.07 8.00
CA LEU A 22 -6.16 3.67 6.71
C LEU A 22 -4.99 3.43 5.74
N ASP A 23 -5.27 3.29 4.45
CA ASP A 23 -4.25 3.39 3.42
C ASP A 23 -3.92 4.85 3.10
N TRP A 24 -2.84 5.08 2.36
CA TRP A 24 -2.45 6.40 1.86
C TRP A 24 -3.06 6.70 0.49
N SER A 25 -2.43 6.23 -0.59
CA SER A 25 -2.86 6.56 -1.96
C SER A 25 -4.20 5.94 -2.29
N GLY A 26 -5.18 6.75 -2.67
CA GLY A 26 -6.54 6.33 -2.98
C GLY A 26 -7.49 6.33 -1.80
N THR A 27 -6.97 6.43 -0.56
CA THR A 27 -7.78 6.42 0.66
C THR A 27 -7.67 7.75 1.42
N THR A 28 -6.45 8.21 1.74
CA THR A 28 -6.22 9.45 2.48
C THR A 28 -5.58 10.55 1.65
N ALA A 29 -4.76 10.18 0.67
CA ALA A 29 -4.10 11.09 -0.26
C ALA A 29 -4.13 10.52 -1.68
N ASP A 30 -3.72 11.31 -2.70
CA ASP A 30 -3.63 10.87 -4.10
C ASP A 30 -4.91 10.15 -4.58
N ALA A 31 -6.02 10.87 -4.67
CA ALA A 31 -7.38 10.37 -4.94
C ALA A 31 -7.48 9.36 -6.11
N TYR A 32 -6.59 9.44 -7.08
CA TYR A 32 -6.62 8.58 -8.28
C TYR A 32 -5.47 7.58 -8.34
N VAL A 33 -4.68 7.45 -7.28
CA VAL A 33 -3.51 6.55 -7.20
C VAL A 33 -2.57 6.77 -8.40
N ILE A 34 -2.25 8.02 -8.67
CA ILE A 34 -1.44 8.41 -9.84
C ILE A 34 0.05 8.29 -9.53
N ALA A 35 0.46 8.70 -8.31
CA ALA A 35 1.86 8.75 -7.92
C ALA A 35 2.65 7.46 -8.22
N PRO A 36 2.23 6.27 -7.80
CA PRO A 36 2.98 5.05 -8.11
C PRO A 36 2.81 4.62 -9.57
N ALA A 37 1.64 4.84 -10.18
CA ALA A 37 1.35 4.37 -11.53
C ALA A 37 2.25 5.02 -12.59
N VAL A 38 2.47 6.33 -12.51
CA VAL A 38 3.35 7.05 -13.46
C VAL A 38 4.80 6.58 -13.34
N VAL A 39 5.25 6.26 -12.12
CA VAL A 39 6.62 5.78 -11.89
C VAL A 39 6.80 4.36 -12.40
N PHE A 40 5.83 3.46 -12.25
CA PHE A 40 5.89 2.13 -12.86
C PHE A 40 6.01 2.22 -14.39
N VAL A 41 5.22 3.06 -15.04
CA VAL A 41 5.32 3.29 -16.49
C VAL A 41 6.72 3.79 -16.86
N ALA A 42 7.27 4.74 -16.12
CA ALA A 42 8.58 5.32 -16.38
C ALA A 42 9.71 4.30 -16.19
N VAL A 43 9.64 3.49 -15.13
CA VAL A 43 10.63 2.44 -14.84
C VAL A 43 10.65 1.37 -15.94
N PHE A 44 9.51 0.88 -16.39
CA PHE A 44 9.44 -0.07 -17.51
C PHE A 44 9.91 0.56 -18.81
N LYS A 45 9.55 1.81 -19.08
CA LYS A 45 10.05 2.56 -20.25
C LYS A 45 11.56 2.70 -20.25
N LYS A 46 12.19 2.88 -19.07
CA LYS A 46 13.66 2.90 -18.92
C LYS A 46 14.32 1.57 -19.34
N GLN A 47 13.59 0.44 -19.22
CA GLN A 47 14.00 -0.86 -19.73
C GLN A 47 13.63 -1.07 -21.21
N GLY A 48 13.12 -0.05 -21.90
CA GLY A 48 12.64 -0.14 -23.29
C GLY A 48 11.28 -0.83 -23.44
N VAL A 49 10.61 -1.18 -22.34
CA VAL A 49 9.32 -1.89 -22.33
C VAL A 49 8.20 -0.90 -22.04
N GLU A 50 7.33 -0.68 -23.00
CA GLU A 50 6.16 0.16 -22.78
C GLU A 50 5.03 -0.59 -22.08
N ILE A 51 4.50 0.00 -21.01
CA ILE A 51 3.28 -0.45 -20.34
C ILE A 51 2.29 0.71 -20.23
N SER A 52 1.00 0.40 -20.30
CA SER A 52 -0.05 1.38 -20.13
C SER A 52 -0.31 1.71 -18.66
N MET A 53 -0.95 2.84 -18.39
CA MET A 53 -1.41 3.19 -17.02
C MET A 53 -2.37 2.14 -16.44
N THR A 54 -3.19 1.51 -17.29
CA THR A 54 -4.11 0.44 -16.88
C THR A 54 -3.34 -0.80 -16.44
N GLU A 55 -2.33 -1.22 -17.21
CA GLU A 55 -1.46 -2.34 -16.82
C GLU A 55 -0.69 -2.03 -15.54
N ALA A 56 -0.10 -0.82 -15.43
CA ALA A 56 0.63 -0.37 -14.27
C ALA A 56 -0.21 -0.41 -12.97
N ARG A 57 -1.52 -0.27 -13.06
CA ARG A 57 -2.45 -0.31 -11.92
C ARG A 57 -2.90 -1.70 -11.52
N GLY A 58 -2.70 -2.72 -12.33
CA GLY A 58 -3.19 -4.07 -12.05
C GLY A 58 -2.86 -4.57 -10.64
N PRO A 59 -1.57 -4.66 -10.26
CA PRO A 59 -1.17 -5.15 -8.94
C PRO A 59 -1.16 -4.09 -7.83
N MET A 60 -1.96 -3.01 -7.94
CA MET A 60 -1.94 -1.91 -6.97
C MET A 60 -2.21 -2.38 -5.54
N GLY A 61 -1.60 -1.69 -4.57
CA GLY A 61 -1.67 -2.02 -3.15
C GLY A 61 -0.55 -2.94 -2.66
N LEU A 62 0.11 -3.70 -3.52
CA LEU A 62 1.27 -4.51 -3.15
C LEU A 62 2.50 -3.65 -2.79
N ARG A 63 3.44 -4.23 -2.04
CA ARG A 63 4.79 -3.66 -1.87
C ARG A 63 5.45 -3.49 -3.24
N LYS A 64 6.19 -2.42 -3.44
CA LYS A 64 6.59 -1.95 -4.78
C LYS A 64 7.48 -2.91 -5.57
N ASP A 65 8.36 -3.65 -4.91
CA ASP A 65 9.14 -4.73 -5.52
C ASP A 65 8.25 -5.90 -5.98
N LEU A 66 7.27 -6.29 -5.15
CA LEU A 66 6.29 -7.33 -5.51
C LEU A 66 5.39 -6.86 -6.65
N HIS A 67 5.00 -5.59 -6.65
CA HIS A 67 4.22 -4.99 -7.73
C HIS A 67 4.96 -5.07 -9.07
N ILE A 68 6.24 -4.68 -9.10
CA ILE A 68 7.10 -4.81 -10.30
C ILE A 68 7.16 -6.28 -10.74
N LYS A 69 7.37 -7.19 -9.79
CA LYS A 69 7.42 -8.63 -10.06
C LYS A 69 6.12 -9.15 -10.68
N GLU A 70 4.97 -8.74 -10.16
CA GLU A 70 3.68 -9.13 -10.74
C GLU A 70 3.46 -8.54 -12.14
N LEU A 71 3.88 -7.30 -12.39
CA LEU A 71 3.85 -6.72 -13.72
C LEU A 71 4.69 -7.52 -14.73
N THR A 72 5.88 -7.99 -14.33
CA THR A 72 6.72 -8.83 -15.21
C THR A 72 6.09 -10.19 -15.53
N ARG A 73 5.11 -10.64 -14.76
CA ARG A 73 4.37 -11.90 -14.97
C ARG A 73 3.17 -11.76 -15.90
N VAL A 74 2.68 -10.54 -16.13
CA VAL A 74 1.58 -10.29 -17.07
C VAL A 74 2.00 -10.75 -18.47
N PRO A 75 1.24 -11.65 -19.13
CA PRO A 75 1.68 -12.29 -20.37
C PRO A 75 2.08 -11.28 -21.47
N GLU A 76 1.32 -10.20 -21.64
CA GLU A 76 1.59 -9.19 -22.66
C GLU A 76 2.85 -8.36 -22.34
N ILE A 77 3.09 -8.03 -21.06
CA ILE A 77 4.30 -7.32 -20.62
C ILE A 77 5.51 -8.24 -20.78
N ARG A 78 5.39 -9.50 -20.34
CA ARG A 78 6.45 -10.51 -20.47
C ARG A 78 6.84 -10.75 -21.92
N LYS A 79 5.86 -10.80 -22.84
CA LYS A 79 6.10 -10.94 -24.28
C LYS A 79 6.87 -9.74 -24.84
N ARG A 80 6.47 -8.50 -24.49
CA ARG A 80 7.18 -7.27 -24.87
C ARG A 80 8.61 -7.27 -24.32
N TRP A 81 8.79 -7.65 -23.06
CA TRP A 81 10.10 -7.78 -22.44
C TRP A 81 11.01 -8.75 -23.22
N LYS A 82 10.51 -9.96 -23.48
CA LYS A 82 11.27 -10.99 -24.21
C LYS A 82 11.64 -10.57 -25.62
N SER A 83 10.82 -9.80 -26.31
CA SER A 83 11.12 -9.29 -27.66
C SER A 83 12.27 -8.29 -27.67
N ILE A 84 12.51 -7.59 -26.55
CA ILE A 84 13.54 -6.55 -26.42
C ILE A 84 14.83 -7.16 -25.86
N HIS A 85 14.72 -7.99 -24.80
CA HIS A 85 15.87 -8.50 -24.05
C HIS A 85 16.28 -9.93 -24.46
N GLY A 86 15.50 -10.63 -25.29
CA GLY A 86 15.79 -12.00 -25.72
C GLY A 86 15.47 -13.10 -24.70
N SER A 87 15.24 -12.75 -23.45
CA SER A 87 14.92 -13.65 -22.32
C SER A 87 13.72 -13.16 -21.55
N ASP A 88 13.14 -14.03 -20.71
CA ASP A 88 12.14 -13.63 -19.74
C ASP A 88 12.77 -12.79 -18.62
N PRO A 89 12.03 -11.85 -17.99
CA PRO A 89 12.54 -11.07 -16.87
C PRO A 89 12.82 -11.96 -15.66
N ASP A 90 13.96 -11.72 -15.00
CA ASP A 90 14.39 -12.44 -13.81
C ASP A 90 14.31 -11.58 -12.52
N GLN A 91 14.75 -12.13 -11.38
CA GLN A 91 14.74 -11.40 -10.12
C GLN A 91 15.73 -10.21 -10.13
N GLY A 92 16.86 -10.33 -10.82
CA GLY A 92 17.82 -9.22 -10.96
C GLY A 92 17.23 -8.03 -11.72
N ASP A 93 16.39 -8.30 -12.72
CA ASP A 93 15.65 -7.26 -13.44
C ASP A 93 14.66 -6.54 -12.52
N VAL A 94 13.93 -7.29 -11.70
CA VAL A 94 13.01 -6.73 -10.71
C VAL A 94 13.76 -5.85 -9.71
N ASP A 95 14.88 -6.32 -9.21
CA ASP A 95 15.70 -5.59 -8.23
C ASP A 95 16.27 -4.28 -8.82
N ARG A 96 16.74 -4.31 -10.07
CA ARG A 96 17.18 -3.09 -10.79
C ARG A 96 16.04 -2.09 -10.98
N MET A 97 14.88 -2.58 -11.43
CA MET A 97 13.69 -1.72 -11.61
C MET A 97 13.23 -1.14 -10.29
N PHE A 98 13.29 -1.89 -9.20
CA PHE A 98 12.93 -1.37 -7.87
C PHE A 98 13.94 -0.33 -7.37
N ALA A 99 15.23 -0.53 -7.61
CA ALA A 99 16.28 0.46 -7.31
C ALA A 99 16.08 1.78 -8.06
N ASP A 100 15.58 1.73 -9.30
CA ASP A 100 15.19 2.91 -10.07
C ASP A 100 13.87 3.54 -9.58
N PHE A 101 12.92 2.71 -9.16
CA PHE A 101 11.59 3.15 -8.74
C PHE A 101 11.65 4.09 -7.53
N VAL A 102 12.45 3.75 -6.51
CA VAL A 102 12.46 4.51 -5.25
C VAL A 102 12.85 5.98 -5.46
N PRO A 103 14.00 6.33 -6.10
CA PRO A 103 14.35 7.73 -6.32
C PRO A 103 13.33 8.45 -7.22
N MET A 104 12.85 7.80 -8.30
CA MET A 104 11.87 8.42 -9.19
C MET A 104 10.54 8.71 -8.47
N GLN A 105 10.13 7.83 -7.55
CA GLN A 105 8.93 8.06 -6.75
C GLN A 105 9.13 9.20 -5.75
N LEU A 106 10.29 9.28 -5.09
CA LEU A 106 10.59 10.37 -4.16
C LEU A 106 10.60 11.74 -4.86
N ASP A 107 11.12 11.81 -6.08
CA ASP A 107 11.18 13.05 -6.87
C ASP A 107 9.79 13.60 -7.23
N CYS A 108 8.82 12.73 -7.51
CA CYS A 108 7.48 13.16 -7.91
C CYS A 108 6.44 13.14 -6.79
N LEU A 109 6.72 12.45 -5.68
CA LEU A 109 5.70 12.14 -4.65
C LEU A 109 5.01 13.37 -4.07
N ARG A 110 5.73 14.48 -3.85
CA ARG A 110 5.18 15.72 -3.30
C ARG A 110 4.06 16.34 -4.15
N GLN A 111 3.97 15.99 -5.42
CA GLN A 111 2.87 16.44 -6.29
C GLN A 111 1.56 15.70 -5.99
N TYR A 112 1.63 14.60 -5.24
CA TYR A 112 0.52 13.68 -4.97
C TYR A 112 0.24 13.50 -3.47
N THR A 113 0.72 14.41 -2.64
CA THR A 113 0.49 14.42 -1.19
C THR A 113 -0.78 15.17 -0.73
N PRO A 114 -1.51 15.94 -1.59
CA PRO A 114 -2.76 16.52 -1.15
C PRO A 114 -3.71 15.46 -0.61
N LEU A 115 -4.29 15.74 0.57
CA LEU A 115 -5.28 14.87 1.19
C LEU A 115 -6.59 14.89 0.38
N LEU A 116 -7.30 13.77 0.43
CA LEU A 116 -8.67 13.74 -0.05
C LEU A 116 -9.57 14.66 0.80
N PRO A 117 -10.66 15.19 0.21
CA PRO A 117 -11.60 16.03 0.94
C PRO A 117 -12.04 15.38 2.26
N HIS A 118 -12.10 16.18 3.32
CA HIS A 118 -12.57 15.80 4.66
C HIS A 118 -11.70 14.80 5.44
N VAL A 119 -10.59 14.29 4.92
CA VAL A 119 -9.73 13.33 5.64
C VAL A 119 -9.26 13.89 6.97
N ALA A 120 -8.68 15.10 6.97
CA ALA A 120 -8.19 15.71 8.20
C ALA A 120 -9.30 15.95 9.22
N GLU A 121 -10.43 16.49 8.78
CA GLU A 121 -11.58 16.78 9.63
C GLU A 121 -12.15 15.51 10.28
N VAL A 122 -12.41 14.49 9.48
CA VAL A 122 -13.02 13.24 9.95
C VAL A 122 -12.08 12.46 10.87
N THR A 123 -10.79 12.38 10.53
CA THR A 123 -9.82 11.66 11.38
C THR A 123 -9.57 12.36 12.70
N GLN A 124 -9.51 13.70 12.72
CA GLN A 124 -9.44 14.47 13.97
C GLN A 124 -10.69 14.26 14.83
N GLN A 125 -11.89 14.16 14.23
CA GLN A 125 -13.09 13.86 14.99
C GLN A 125 -13.03 12.48 15.62
N PHE A 126 -12.61 11.45 14.88
CA PHE A 126 -12.43 10.10 15.42
C PHE A 126 -11.40 10.08 16.57
N GLN A 127 -10.28 10.81 16.43
CA GLN A 127 -9.29 10.91 17.51
C GLN A 127 -9.85 11.60 18.77
N LYS A 128 -10.67 12.65 18.62
CA LYS A 128 -11.40 13.28 19.76
C LYS A 128 -12.36 12.31 20.42
N ASP A 129 -12.97 11.40 19.67
CA ASP A 129 -13.89 10.38 20.17
C ASP A 129 -13.12 9.16 20.78
N GLY A 130 -11.80 9.25 20.85
CA GLY A 130 -10.93 8.23 21.43
C GLY A 130 -10.61 7.05 20.52
N ILE A 131 -10.87 7.17 19.21
CA ILE A 131 -10.53 6.16 18.20
C ILE A 131 -9.12 6.44 17.69
N LYS A 132 -8.24 5.45 17.74
CA LYS A 132 -6.87 5.54 17.25
C LYS A 132 -6.81 5.42 15.73
N ILE A 133 -5.96 6.22 15.11
CA ILE A 133 -5.76 6.23 13.65
C ILE A 133 -4.38 5.66 13.34
N GLY A 134 -4.37 4.49 12.70
CA GLY A 134 -3.17 3.91 12.12
C GLY A 134 -3.13 4.10 10.61
N SER A 135 -1.95 4.01 10.03
CA SER A 135 -1.82 3.93 8.57
C SER A 135 -1.00 2.73 8.13
N SER A 136 -1.27 2.23 6.93
CA SER A 136 -0.46 1.18 6.29
C SER A 136 -0.41 1.42 4.79
N THR A 137 0.72 1.12 4.16
CA THR A 137 0.89 1.33 2.72
C THR A 137 1.93 0.39 2.12
N GLY A 138 1.83 0.13 0.82
CA GLY A 138 2.88 -0.55 0.07
C GLY A 138 4.11 0.30 -0.24
N PHE A 139 4.14 1.58 0.15
CA PHE A 139 5.33 2.43 0.05
C PHE A 139 6.40 2.02 1.08
N VAL A 140 7.65 2.39 0.82
CA VAL A 140 8.77 2.25 1.76
C VAL A 140 8.81 3.42 2.74
N ARG A 141 9.50 3.27 3.86
CA ARG A 141 9.54 4.27 4.94
C ARG A 141 9.92 5.67 4.46
N SER A 142 10.92 5.82 3.61
CA SER A 142 11.34 7.12 3.09
C SER A 142 10.25 7.87 2.30
N MET A 143 9.32 7.15 1.66
CA MET A 143 8.16 7.75 0.99
C MET A 143 7.09 8.14 2.00
N VAL A 144 6.85 7.28 3.01
CA VAL A 144 5.87 7.54 4.06
C VAL A 144 6.26 8.77 4.88
N ASP A 145 7.54 8.98 5.14
CA ASP A 145 8.04 10.17 5.85
C ASP A 145 7.65 11.49 5.12
N ILE A 146 7.68 11.48 3.79
CA ILE A 146 7.22 12.63 2.98
C ILE A 146 5.70 12.81 3.11
N LEU A 147 4.94 11.72 3.00
CA LEU A 147 3.48 11.76 3.13
C LEU A 147 3.06 12.27 4.50
N GLU A 148 3.67 11.76 5.56
CA GLU A 148 3.38 12.18 6.94
C GLU A 148 3.72 13.65 7.18
N ALA A 149 4.88 14.11 6.68
CA ALA A 149 5.29 15.50 6.83
C ALA A 149 4.32 16.47 6.14
N ASP A 150 3.90 16.16 4.91
CA ASP A 150 2.99 16.98 4.14
C ASP A 150 1.53 16.88 4.65
N ALA A 151 1.09 15.69 5.07
CA ALA A 151 -0.23 15.45 5.65
C ALA A 151 -0.41 16.17 6.99
N LYS A 152 0.63 16.20 7.82
CA LYS A 152 0.63 16.95 9.09
C LYS A 152 0.37 18.44 8.88
N GLN A 153 0.93 19.03 7.83
CA GLN A 153 0.67 20.43 7.48
C GLN A 153 -0.78 20.65 7.03
N GLN A 154 -1.43 19.60 6.53
CA GLN A 154 -2.83 19.61 6.12
C GLN A 154 -3.80 19.19 7.24
N GLY A 155 -3.29 18.91 8.46
CA GLY A 155 -4.08 18.57 9.64
C GLY A 155 -4.35 17.08 9.84
N TYR A 156 -3.68 16.18 9.11
CA TYR A 156 -3.78 14.73 9.30
C TYR A 156 -2.49 14.18 9.93
N THR A 157 -2.62 13.59 11.10
CA THR A 157 -1.50 12.94 11.81
C THR A 157 -2.00 11.62 12.39
N PRO A 158 -1.64 10.47 11.80
CA PRO A 158 -1.99 9.17 12.37
C PRO A 158 -1.25 8.91 13.69
N ASP A 159 -1.86 8.15 14.61
CA ASP A 159 -1.22 7.72 15.88
C ASP A 159 -0.11 6.69 15.63
N ALA A 160 -0.18 5.94 14.53
CA ALA A 160 0.84 5.01 14.08
C ALA A 160 0.86 4.92 12.55
N SER A 161 2.02 4.59 12.00
CA SER A 161 2.16 4.42 10.54
C SER A 161 3.17 3.32 10.24
N VAL A 162 2.78 2.39 9.37
CA VAL A 162 3.59 1.22 9.00
C VAL A 162 3.80 1.17 7.50
N ALA A 163 5.05 1.28 7.08
CA ALA A 163 5.48 1.15 5.69
C ALA A 163 5.66 -0.32 5.27
N GLY A 164 5.65 -0.58 3.97
CA GLY A 164 5.74 -1.93 3.41
C GLY A 164 7.06 -2.66 3.69
N ASP A 165 8.14 -1.93 3.96
CA ASP A 165 9.47 -2.46 4.27
C ASP A 165 9.72 -2.64 5.78
N GLU A 166 8.78 -2.29 6.65
CA GLU A 166 8.91 -2.40 8.11
C GLU A 166 8.37 -3.73 8.68
N VAL A 167 7.91 -4.65 7.86
CA VAL A 167 7.36 -5.93 8.29
C VAL A 167 8.17 -7.10 7.73
N VAL A 168 8.85 -7.81 8.61
CA VAL A 168 9.78 -8.91 8.25
C VAL A 168 9.04 -10.09 7.59
N ASN A 169 7.83 -10.41 8.07
CA ASN A 169 7.06 -11.56 7.61
C ASN A 169 6.25 -11.30 6.32
N GLY A 170 6.44 -10.15 5.72
CA GLY A 170 5.83 -9.74 4.45
C GLY A 170 4.68 -8.75 4.62
N ALA A 171 4.60 -7.83 3.66
CA ALA A 171 3.55 -6.83 3.56
C ALA A 171 2.25 -7.42 2.97
N ARG A 172 1.32 -6.56 2.58
CA ARG A 172 0.04 -6.90 1.96
C ARG A 172 0.16 -8.00 0.90
N PRO A 173 -0.78 -8.94 0.84
CA PRO A 173 -2.04 -9.00 1.58
C PRO A 173 -1.92 -9.61 3.00
N LYS A 174 -0.73 -9.91 3.48
CA LYS A 174 -0.54 -10.47 4.82
C LYS A 174 -0.88 -9.44 5.91
N PRO A 175 -1.42 -9.88 7.08
CA PRO A 175 -1.96 -8.99 8.11
C PRO A 175 -0.91 -8.31 8.99
N PHE A 176 0.39 -8.54 8.78
CA PHE A 176 1.45 -8.11 9.70
C PHE A 176 1.55 -6.59 9.87
N MET A 177 1.23 -5.82 8.82
CA MET A 177 1.19 -4.36 8.93
C MET A 177 0.04 -3.88 9.84
N VAL A 178 -1.10 -4.58 9.79
CA VAL A 178 -2.23 -4.31 10.70
C VAL A 178 -1.83 -4.66 12.13
N TYR A 179 -1.27 -5.85 12.37
CA TYR A 179 -0.81 -6.25 13.70
C TYR A 179 0.21 -5.27 14.30
N ARG A 180 1.16 -4.80 13.48
CA ARG A 180 2.13 -3.81 13.93
C ARG A 180 1.48 -2.46 14.26
N ASN A 181 0.50 -2.02 13.50
CA ASN A 181 -0.31 -0.83 13.84
C ASN A 181 -1.03 -1.01 15.18
N LEU A 182 -1.65 -2.18 15.42
CA LEU A 182 -2.34 -2.46 16.68
C LEU A 182 -1.39 -2.40 17.88
N ASP A 183 -0.20 -2.98 17.74
CA ASP A 183 0.85 -2.94 18.76
C ASP A 183 1.28 -1.50 19.07
N LEU A 184 1.63 -0.74 18.02
CA LEU A 184 2.05 0.67 18.14
C LEU A 184 0.98 1.57 18.77
N MET A 185 -0.29 1.34 18.44
CA MET A 185 -1.43 2.11 18.96
C MET A 185 -1.93 1.60 20.32
N ASN A 186 -1.43 0.45 20.79
CA ASN A 186 -1.94 -0.26 21.97
C ASN A 186 -3.46 -0.54 21.88
N VAL A 187 -3.91 -1.05 20.74
CA VAL A 187 -5.34 -1.34 20.47
C VAL A 187 -5.59 -2.83 20.40
N HIS A 188 -6.56 -3.30 21.20
CA HIS A 188 -7.04 -4.69 21.21
C HIS A 188 -8.53 -4.75 21.61
N PRO A 189 -9.25 -5.81 21.25
CA PRO A 189 -8.90 -6.89 20.33
C PRO A 189 -8.91 -6.43 18.87
N ILE A 190 -8.33 -7.21 17.95
CA ILE A 190 -8.30 -6.86 16.51
C ILE A 190 -9.69 -6.62 15.92
N GLN A 191 -10.72 -7.30 16.44
CA GLN A 191 -12.11 -7.12 16.03
C GLN A 191 -12.66 -5.70 16.29
N SER A 192 -11.97 -4.91 17.15
CA SER A 192 -12.30 -3.51 17.39
C SER A 192 -11.69 -2.54 16.38
N VAL A 193 -10.97 -3.05 15.38
CA VAL A 193 -10.27 -2.25 14.37
C VAL A 193 -10.91 -2.42 13.01
N VAL A 194 -11.05 -1.31 12.28
CA VAL A 194 -11.52 -1.30 10.90
C VAL A 194 -10.34 -0.97 9.98
N LYS A 195 -10.11 -1.80 8.97
CA LYS A 195 -9.19 -1.51 7.88
C LYS A 195 -9.96 -0.85 6.73
N VAL A 196 -9.45 0.28 6.24
CA VAL A 196 -9.98 0.99 5.07
C VAL A 196 -8.88 1.10 4.02
N ASP A 197 -9.21 0.71 2.81
CA ASP A 197 -8.28 0.67 1.68
C ASP A 197 -9.06 0.65 0.36
N ASP A 198 -8.51 1.20 -0.70
CA ASP A 198 -9.09 1.20 -2.05
C ASP A 198 -8.69 -0.02 -2.89
N THR A 199 -7.83 -0.89 -2.34
CA THR A 199 -7.29 -2.04 -3.06
C THR A 199 -7.67 -3.37 -2.42
N VAL A 200 -7.82 -4.42 -3.27
CA VAL A 200 -8.06 -5.80 -2.81
C VAL A 200 -6.92 -6.28 -1.93
N SER A 201 -5.67 -6.00 -2.29
CA SER A 201 -4.50 -6.42 -1.49
C SER A 201 -4.41 -5.73 -0.13
N GLY A 202 -5.10 -4.61 0.05
CA GLY A 202 -5.10 -3.86 1.30
C GLY A 202 -6.14 -4.35 2.31
N VAL A 203 -7.25 -4.97 1.84
CA VAL A 203 -8.35 -5.48 2.68
C VAL A 203 -8.45 -7.01 2.71
N GLY A 204 -7.70 -7.70 1.85
CA GLY A 204 -7.74 -9.17 1.66
C GLY A 204 -7.04 -9.99 2.72
#